data_5d4e7e22b035dd595c3c7fd48601a69a
#
_entry.id   5d4e7e22b035dd595c3c7fd48601a69a
#
_cell.length_a   1.000
_cell.length_b   1.000
_cell.length_c   1.000
_cell.angle_alpha   90.00
_cell.angle_beta   90.00
_cell.angle_gamma   90.00
#
_symmetry.space_group_name_H-M   'P 1'
#
loop_
_entity.id
_entity.type
_entity.pdbx_description
1 polymer ?
#
loop_
_entity_poly.entity_id
_entity_poly.type
_entity_poly.pdbx_seq_one_letter_code
_entity_poly.pdbx_strand_id
1 'polypeptide(L)'
;MRKNFYLILLLLSTAASFAQTTVKEVYLFCYFKGSSSDGLHLAASTDGLKWEALKGDSSFLKPAVAQDKLMRDPCIIKGADGLFHMVWTVSWADKGIGYASSKDLVHWSEQQFLPLMATEAGARNTWAPEITYDAKTKQYMIYWASTITGRYPAADTVAEKGYNHRIYYTLTKDFKKFTATQLLYDPGFNAIDATILPYGKRFVMFFKDETLKPVQKNIKIAFADQLTGPYKQEGTHITGDYWAEGPTAMQIGSKWFLYFDKYRNHKYGALTSTDLKTWADVSDQVQLPSGIRHGTVFKVTAAEYEKLKAAK
;
A
#
# COMPACT_ATOMS: atom_id res chain seq x y z
N MET A 1 35.21 23.19 -76.93
CA MET A 1 34.77 21.98 -76.14
C MET A 1 35.05 22.26 -74.67
N ARG A 2 34.05 22.67 -73.90
CA ARG A 2 34.18 22.91 -72.45
C ARG A 2 33.60 21.69 -71.70
N LYS A 3 34.44 20.98 -70.90
CA LYS A 3 34.02 19.87 -70.05
C LYS A 3 33.61 20.42 -68.70
N ASN A 4 32.32 20.28 -68.37
CA ASN A 4 31.82 20.59 -67.04
C ASN A 4 32.03 19.38 -66.13
N PHE A 5 32.78 19.59 -65.01
CA PHE A 5 32.91 18.61 -63.91
C PHE A 5 31.84 18.94 -62.87
N TYR A 6 30.91 18.05 -62.67
CA TYR A 6 29.96 18.11 -61.55
C TYR A 6 30.60 17.41 -60.35
N LEU A 7 30.83 18.16 -59.28
CA LEU A 7 31.28 17.67 -58.01
C LEU A 7 30.04 17.23 -57.20
N ILE A 8 29.86 15.93 -56.99
CA ILE A 8 28.77 15.40 -56.13
C ILE A 8 29.27 15.40 -54.71
N LEU A 9 28.74 16.30 -53.86
CA LEU A 9 29.00 16.35 -52.43
C LEU A 9 28.08 15.30 -51.75
N LEU A 10 28.68 14.19 -51.25
CA LEU A 10 27.97 13.22 -50.43
C LEU A 10 27.88 13.76 -48.99
N LEU A 11 26.73 14.23 -48.57
CA LEU A 11 26.42 14.54 -47.18
C LEU A 11 26.15 13.26 -46.39
N LEU A 12 27.15 12.79 -45.62
CA LEU A 12 26.98 11.74 -44.63
C LEU A 12 26.24 12.33 -43.40
N SER A 13 24.94 12.09 -43.31
CA SER A 13 24.18 12.36 -42.11
C SER A 13 24.44 11.26 -41.07
N THR A 14 25.22 11.54 -40.04
CA THR A 14 25.35 10.69 -38.85
C THR A 14 24.08 10.85 -38.02
N ALA A 15 23.19 9.89 -38.11
CA ALA A 15 22.05 9.76 -37.19
C ALA A 15 22.61 9.35 -35.83
N ALA A 16 22.73 10.30 -34.89
CA ALA A 16 22.98 9.97 -33.50
C ALA A 16 21.74 9.26 -32.94
N SER A 17 21.77 7.94 -32.82
CA SER A 17 20.80 7.16 -32.06
C SER A 17 20.92 7.57 -30.57
N PHE A 18 20.04 8.44 -30.11
CA PHE A 18 19.83 8.60 -28.69
C PHE A 18 19.20 7.30 -28.18
N ALA A 19 20.01 6.44 -27.57
CA ALA A 19 19.52 5.34 -26.78
C ALA A 19 18.69 5.95 -25.66
N GLN A 20 17.37 5.89 -25.78
CA GLN A 20 16.43 6.24 -24.73
C GLN A 20 16.69 5.25 -23.59
N THR A 21 17.46 5.68 -22.58
CA THR A 21 17.65 4.94 -21.34
C THR A 21 16.25 4.82 -20.72
N THR A 22 15.62 3.67 -20.89
CA THR A 22 14.41 3.32 -20.15
C THR A 22 14.78 3.40 -18.68
N VAL A 23 14.25 4.41 -18.00
CA VAL A 23 14.38 4.54 -16.55
C VAL A 23 13.77 3.27 -15.95
N LYS A 24 14.62 2.38 -15.47
CA LYS A 24 14.20 1.11 -14.90
C LYS A 24 13.49 1.45 -13.59
N GLU A 25 12.17 1.22 -13.53
CA GLU A 25 11.42 1.35 -12.28
C GLU A 25 11.95 0.35 -11.25
N VAL A 26 12.04 0.78 -10.01
CA VAL A 26 12.35 -0.08 -8.87
C VAL A 26 11.14 -0.06 -7.94
N TYR A 27 10.77 -1.22 -7.45
CA TYR A 27 9.66 -1.40 -6.53
C TYR A 27 10.21 -1.53 -5.13
N LEU A 28 9.59 -0.85 -4.18
CA LEU A 28 9.88 -0.98 -2.76
C LEU A 28 8.69 -1.61 -2.04
N PHE A 29 9.00 -2.40 -1.04
CA PHE A 29 8.03 -2.93 -0.08
C PHE A 29 8.41 -2.35 1.28
N CYS A 30 7.57 -1.50 1.86
CA CYS A 30 7.69 -1.13 3.27
C CYS A 30 6.95 -2.15 4.12
N TYR A 31 7.55 -2.57 5.23
CA TYR A 31 6.99 -3.60 6.08
C TYR A 31 7.44 -3.43 7.53
N PHE A 32 6.79 -4.13 8.44
CA PHE A 32 7.23 -4.31 9.82
C PHE A 32 7.57 -5.77 10.08
N LYS A 33 8.22 -6.04 11.19
CA LYS A 33 8.55 -7.38 11.67
C LYS A 33 7.77 -7.73 12.95
N GLY A 34 7.84 -8.97 13.38
CA GLY A 34 6.99 -9.52 14.43
C GLY A 34 6.93 -8.74 15.75
N SER A 35 8.01 -8.07 16.16
CA SER A 35 8.01 -7.24 17.39
C SER A 35 7.21 -5.95 17.24
N SER A 36 7.03 -5.41 16.02
CA SER A 36 6.39 -4.12 15.73
C SER A 36 7.03 -2.89 16.41
N SER A 37 8.07 -3.08 17.21
CA SER A 37 8.75 -2.03 17.96
C SER A 37 10.09 -1.62 17.36
N ASP A 38 10.65 -2.42 16.46
CA ASP A 38 11.88 -2.07 15.75
C ASP A 38 11.64 -1.15 14.54
N GLY A 39 10.41 -1.09 14.03
CA GLY A 39 9.94 -0.04 13.14
C GLY A 39 9.88 -0.40 11.66
N LEU A 40 10.16 0.58 10.81
CA LEU A 40 10.06 0.51 9.36
C LEU A 40 11.21 -0.28 8.76
N HIS A 41 10.89 -1.26 7.93
CA HIS A 41 11.83 -1.96 7.06
C HIS A 41 11.49 -1.73 5.60
N LEU A 42 12.47 -1.84 4.71
CA LEU A 42 12.29 -1.71 3.27
C LEU A 42 12.98 -2.86 2.54
N ALA A 43 12.30 -3.40 1.54
CA ALA A 43 12.89 -4.31 0.57
C ALA A 43 12.71 -3.76 -0.84
N ALA A 44 13.60 -4.13 -1.76
CA ALA A 44 13.57 -3.67 -3.14
C ALA A 44 13.45 -4.84 -4.11
N SER A 45 12.76 -4.59 -5.24
CA SER A 45 12.63 -5.54 -6.35
C SER A 45 12.63 -4.80 -7.68
N THR A 46 13.03 -5.49 -8.75
CA THR A 46 12.90 -5.00 -10.14
C THR A 46 11.92 -5.83 -10.97
N ASP A 47 11.41 -6.92 -10.42
CA ASP A 47 10.52 -7.87 -11.12
C ASP A 47 9.24 -8.19 -10.35
N GLY A 48 9.14 -7.75 -9.07
CA GLY A 48 8.02 -8.05 -8.19
C GLY A 48 8.03 -9.47 -7.60
N LEU A 49 9.05 -10.28 -7.92
CA LEU A 49 9.18 -11.66 -7.44
C LEU A 49 10.30 -11.81 -6.42
N LYS A 50 11.45 -11.21 -6.70
CA LYS A 50 12.62 -11.27 -5.81
C LYS A 50 12.78 -9.93 -5.09
N TRP A 51 12.68 -9.96 -3.78
CA TRP A 51 12.75 -8.79 -2.89
C TRP A 51 13.95 -8.91 -1.97
N GLU A 52 14.84 -7.95 -2.05
CA GLU A 52 16.05 -7.89 -1.23
C GLU A 52 15.87 -6.85 -0.12
N ALA A 53 16.09 -7.26 1.13
CA ALA A 53 16.06 -6.33 2.26
C ALA A 53 17.16 -5.28 2.11
N LEU A 54 16.79 -4.01 2.33
CA LEU A 54 17.73 -2.91 2.32
C LEU A 54 18.36 -2.71 3.71
N LYS A 55 19.50 -2.04 3.78
CA LYS A 55 20.22 -1.72 5.02
C LYS A 55 20.50 -2.95 5.90
N GLY A 56 20.78 -4.11 5.27
CA GLY A 56 20.97 -5.35 6.00
C GLY A 56 19.79 -5.78 6.86
N ASP A 57 18.57 -5.42 6.42
CA ASP A 57 17.30 -5.65 7.15
C ASP A 57 17.22 -4.90 8.50
N SER A 58 17.95 -3.79 8.65
CA SER A 58 17.86 -2.90 9.80
C SER A 58 16.74 -1.87 9.61
N SER A 59 16.18 -1.38 10.70
CA SER A 59 15.10 -0.39 10.69
C SER A 59 15.54 0.95 10.10
N PHE A 60 14.66 1.55 9.30
CA PHE A 60 14.80 2.91 8.75
C PHE A 60 14.17 3.99 9.65
N LEU A 61 13.19 3.62 10.47
CA LEU A 61 12.54 4.52 11.41
C LEU A 61 11.95 3.70 12.58
N LYS A 62 12.38 4.00 13.80
CA LYS A 62 11.76 3.41 15.00
C LYS A 62 10.53 4.21 15.41
N PRO A 63 9.42 3.56 15.82
CA PRO A 63 8.21 4.27 16.25
C PRO A 63 8.46 5.03 17.57
N ALA A 64 7.95 6.26 17.65
CA ALA A 64 8.13 7.14 18.78
C ALA A 64 6.84 7.76 19.31
N VAL A 65 5.71 7.61 18.59
CA VAL A 65 4.44 8.22 18.96
C VAL A 65 3.45 7.20 19.52
N ALA A 66 2.44 7.67 20.22
CA ALA A 66 1.41 6.92 20.93
C ALA A 66 1.96 6.13 22.14
N GLN A 67 1.05 5.51 22.90
CA GLN A 67 1.39 4.84 24.13
C GLN A 67 2.23 3.58 23.91
N ASP A 68 1.80 2.72 22.98
CA ASP A 68 2.43 1.42 22.71
C ASP A 68 3.70 1.54 21.86
N LYS A 69 3.86 2.67 21.14
CA LYS A 69 4.96 2.91 20.22
C LYS A 69 5.19 1.76 19.25
N LEU A 70 4.10 1.26 18.65
CA LEU A 70 4.18 0.23 17.63
C LEU A 70 4.30 0.86 16.26
N MET A 71 4.89 0.14 15.32
CA MET A 71 4.79 0.39 13.90
C MET A 71 4.34 -0.90 13.23
N ARG A 72 3.04 -0.96 12.94
CA ARG A 72 2.42 -2.05 12.18
C ARG A 72 1.82 -1.49 10.91
N ASP A 73 1.70 -2.33 9.92
CA ASP A 73 0.97 -2.05 8.70
C ASP A 73 1.41 -0.71 8.05
N PRO A 74 2.73 -0.44 7.87
CA PRO A 74 3.17 0.83 7.31
C PRO A 74 2.75 0.95 5.85
N CYS A 75 2.16 2.10 5.50
CA CYS A 75 1.85 2.48 4.12
C CYS A 75 2.63 3.71 3.72
N ILE A 76 3.36 3.62 2.60
CA ILE A 76 4.12 4.73 2.03
C ILE A 76 3.63 5.02 0.62
N ILE A 77 3.36 6.30 0.33
CA ILE A 77 3.18 6.79 -1.03
C ILE A 77 4.13 7.95 -1.32
N LYS A 78 4.47 8.14 -2.59
CA LYS A 78 5.11 9.37 -3.05
C LYS A 78 4.03 10.39 -3.38
N GLY A 79 4.05 11.51 -2.67
CA GLY A 79 3.09 12.60 -2.83
C GLY A 79 3.33 13.44 -4.08
N ALA A 80 2.32 14.22 -4.47
CA ALA A 80 2.41 15.19 -5.55
C ALA A 80 3.37 16.36 -5.23
N ASP A 81 3.69 16.56 -3.96
CA ASP A 81 4.68 17.51 -3.46
C ASP A 81 6.13 16.98 -3.51
N GLY A 82 6.30 15.74 -3.99
CA GLY A 82 7.59 15.07 -4.10
C GLY A 82 8.10 14.42 -2.82
N LEU A 83 7.37 14.51 -1.71
CA LEU A 83 7.69 13.83 -0.46
C LEU A 83 7.13 12.41 -0.45
N PHE A 84 7.76 11.55 0.32
CA PHE A 84 7.17 10.28 0.75
C PHE A 84 6.37 10.54 2.03
N HIS A 85 5.11 10.14 2.03
CA HIS A 85 4.22 10.20 3.18
C HIS A 85 3.98 8.80 3.70
N MET A 86 4.12 8.62 4.99
CA MET A 86 3.90 7.34 5.65
C MET A 86 2.86 7.46 6.77
N VAL A 87 1.95 6.48 6.80
CA VAL A 87 1.05 6.23 7.93
C VAL A 87 1.25 4.82 8.45
N TRP A 88 0.92 4.58 9.73
CA TRP A 88 1.04 3.25 10.35
C TRP A 88 0.14 3.09 11.56
N THR A 89 -0.16 1.86 11.93
CA THR A 89 -0.84 1.49 13.17
C THR A 89 0.14 1.65 14.34
N VAL A 90 -0.24 2.45 15.34
CA VAL A 90 0.63 2.80 16.48
C VAL A 90 0.35 2.00 17.74
N SER A 91 -0.83 1.37 17.83
CA SER A 91 -1.31 0.71 19.05
C SER A 91 -2.46 -0.25 18.73
N TRP A 92 -2.71 -1.16 19.65
CA TRP A 92 -3.87 -2.05 19.58
C TRP A 92 -5.21 -1.35 19.91
N ALA A 93 -5.17 -0.24 20.64
CA ALA A 93 -6.38 0.40 21.20
C ALA A 93 -6.47 1.92 20.96
N ASP A 94 -5.44 2.55 20.40
CA ASP A 94 -5.46 4.00 20.19
C ASP A 94 -6.44 4.42 19.09
N LYS A 95 -7.01 5.61 19.27
CA LYS A 95 -7.99 6.22 18.37
C LYS A 95 -7.33 7.12 17.31
N GLY A 96 -6.19 6.67 16.81
CA GLY A 96 -5.41 7.42 15.82
C GLY A 96 -4.28 6.59 15.24
N ILE A 97 -3.53 7.21 14.36
CA ILE A 97 -2.47 6.60 13.57
C ILE A 97 -1.18 7.41 13.68
N GLY A 98 -0.05 6.82 13.33
CA GLY A 98 1.20 7.53 13.13
C GLY A 98 1.30 8.15 11.74
N TYR A 99 2.02 9.26 11.63
CA TYR A 99 2.36 9.91 10.39
C TYR A 99 3.78 10.47 10.44
N ALA A 100 4.51 10.35 9.34
CA ALA A 100 5.76 11.03 9.07
C ALA A 100 5.94 11.24 7.57
N SER A 101 6.81 12.17 7.18
CA SER A 101 7.19 12.39 5.79
C SER A 101 8.71 12.37 5.61
N SER A 102 9.16 12.07 4.39
CA SER A 102 10.58 12.02 4.04
C SER A 102 10.82 12.49 2.61
N LYS A 103 12.00 13.05 2.35
CA LYS A 103 12.45 13.33 0.98
C LYS A 103 13.18 12.16 0.33
N ASP A 104 13.68 11.23 1.13
CA ASP A 104 14.66 10.22 0.67
C ASP A 104 14.46 8.83 1.30
N LEU A 105 13.40 8.63 2.11
CA LEU A 105 13.09 7.39 2.84
C LEU A 105 14.10 7.04 3.95
N VAL A 106 15.12 7.87 4.18
CA VAL A 106 16.16 7.70 5.19
C VAL A 106 15.98 8.70 6.32
N HIS A 107 15.80 9.97 5.96
CA HIS A 107 15.62 11.07 6.91
C HIS A 107 14.13 11.42 6.98
N TRP A 108 13.53 11.11 8.12
CA TRP A 108 12.10 11.30 8.37
C TRP A 108 11.86 12.57 9.18
N SER A 109 10.74 13.22 8.94
CA SER A 109 10.25 14.31 9.77
C SER A 109 10.01 13.83 11.21
N GLU A 110 9.77 14.77 12.12
CA GLU A 110 9.17 14.44 13.40
C GLU A 110 7.89 13.61 13.19
N GLN A 111 7.76 12.54 13.96
CA GLN A 111 6.59 11.68 13.93
C GLN A 111 5.41 12.37 14.60
N GLN A 112 4.23 12.24 14.02
CA GLN A 112 3.01 12.83 14.52
C GLN A 112 1.98 11.74 14.83
N PHE A 113 1.23 11.91 15.91
CA PHE A 113 0.03 11.13 16.17
C PHE A 113 -1.18 11.87 15.62
N LEU A 114 -1.92 11.26 14.70
CA LEU A 114 -3.14 11.80 14.09
C LEU A 114 -4.36 11.16 14.78
N PRO A 115 -5.11 11.88 15.63
CA PRO A 115 -6.22 11.34 16.42
C PRO A 115 -7.52 11.23 15.62
N LEU A 116 -7.52 10.50 14.51
CA LEU A 116 -8.59 10.48 13.50
C LEU A 116 -9.92 9.90 14.00
N MET A 117 -9.89 9.10 15.07
CA MET A 117 -11.09 8.52 15.69
C MET A 117 -11.37 9.07 17.10
N ALA A 118 -10.71 10.16 17.51
CA ALA A 118 -10.83 10.69 18.88
C ALA A 118 -12.26 11.19 19.20
N THR A 119 -12.99 11.69 18.21
CA THR A 119 -14.37 12.17 18.37
C THR A 119 -15.40 11.03 18.40
N GLU A 120 -15.01 9.81 18.04
CA GLU A 120 -15.87 8.63 18.05
C GLU A 120 -15.78 7.91 19.41
N ALA A 121 -16.73 8.17 20.30
CA ALA A 121 -16.70 7.66 21.69
C ALA A 121 -16.58 6.14 21.77
N GLY A 122 -17.30 5.40 20.90
CA GLY A 122 -17.29 3.95 20.84
C GLY A 122 -16.13 3.35 20.05
N ALA A 123 -15.21 4.13 19.47
CA ALA A 123 -14.10 3.61 18.69
C ALA A 123 -13.15 2.82 19.61
N ARG A 124 -12.75 1.63 19.14
CA ARG A 124 -11.89 0.71 19.88
C ARG A 124 -10.46 0.66 19.33
N ASN A 125 -10.26 1.02 18.09
CA ASN A 125 -9.00 0.87 17.38
C ASN A 125 -8.96 1.73 16.11
N THR A 126 -7.75 1.93 15.56
CA THR A 126 -7.50 2.55 14.25
C THR A 126 -6.37 1.76 13.60
N TRP A 127 -6.72 0.74 12.78
CA TRP A 127 -5.75 -0.24 12.29
C TRP A 127 -5.60 -0.21 10.79
N ALA A 128 -4.41 -0.65 10.34
CA ALA A 128 -4.02 -0.78 8.95
C ALA A 128 -4.36 0.46 8.11
N PRO A 129 -3.84 1.64 8.49
CA PRO A 129 -4.09 2.85 7.71
C PRO A 129 -3.34 2.80 6.39
N GLU A 130 -3.99 3.27 5.34
CA GLU A 130 -3.37 3.49 4.03
C GLU A 130 -3.65 4.88 3.47
N ILE A 131 -2.89 5.27 2.44
CA ILE A 131 -3.02 6.55 1.75
C ILE A 131 -3.20 6.29 0.26
N THR A 132 -4.18 6.95 -0.35
CA THR A 132 -4.31 7.02 -1.82
C THR A 132 -4.49 8.47 -2.25
N TYR A 133 -3.78 8.86 -3.31
CA TYR A 133 -3.90 10.19 -3.91
C TYR A 133 -4.89 10.18 -5.06
N ASP A 134 -5.85 11.10 -5.03
CA ASP A 134 -6.74 11.37 -6.16
C ASP A 134 -6.21 12.55 -6.98
N ALA A 135 -5.66 12.26 -8.14
CA ALA A 135 -5.12 13.27 -9.05
C ALA A 135 -6.21 14.23 -9.58
N LYS A 136 -7.48 13.80 -9.62
CA LYS A 136 -8.61 14.61 -10.11
C LYS A 136 -8.98 15.71 -9.09
N THR A 137 -9.09 15.34 -7.83
CA THR A 137 -9.45 16.28 -6.74
C THR A 137 -8.23 16.92 -6.09
N LYS A 138 -7.02 16.39 -6.39
CA LYS A 138 -5.74 16.79 -5.79
C LYS A 138 -5.77 16.67 -4.25
N GLN A 139 -6.36 15.57 -3.77
CA GLN A 139 -6.47 15.26 -2.36
C GLN A 139 -5.90 13.88 -2.07
N TYR A 140 -5.38 13.73 -0.86
CA TYR A 140 -5.04 12.43 -0.29
C TYR A 140 -6.23 11.95 0.52
N MET A 141 -6.56 10.68 0.38
CA MET A 141 -7.46 9.98 1.27
C MET A 141 -6.62 9.07 2.17
N ILE A 142 -6.73 9.29 3.48
CA ILE A 142 -6.23 8.36 4.48
C ILE A 142 -7.43 7.53 4.93
N TYR A 143 -7.31 6.21 4.92
CA TYR A 143 -8.38 5.30 5.30
C TYR A 143 -7.84 4.16 6.15
N TRP A 144 -8.68 3.60 7.02
CA TRP A 144 -8.30 2.62 8.03
C TRP A 144 -9.48 1.77 8.46
N ALA A 145 -9.22 0.70 9.20
CA ALA A 145 -10.24 -0.14 9.82
C ALA A 145 -10.48 0.24 11.28
N SER A 146 -11.74 0.43 11.66
CA SER A 146 -12.17 0.65 13.05
C SER A 146 -13.40 -0.15 13.40
N THR A 147 -13.44 -0.60 14.65
CA THR A 147 -14.64 -1.08 15.32
C THR A 147 -15.22 0.05 16.16
N ILE A 148 -16.50 0.34 16.00
CA ILE A 148 -17.25 1.25 16.87
C ILE A 148 -18.26 0.44 17.63
N THR A 149 -18.11 0.35 18.94
CA THR A 149 -18.95 -0.45 19.83
C THR A 149 -20.43 -0.13 19.63
N GLY A 150 -21.23 -1.16 19.40
CA GLY A 150 -22.70 -1.03 19.26
C GLY A 150 -23.22 -0.46 17.94
N ARG A 151 -22.31 0.00 17.03
CA ARG A 151 -22.76 0.62 15.76
C ARG A 151 -23.24 -0.43 14.74
N TYR A 152 -22.62 -1.60 14.71
CA TYR A 152 -22.93 -2.69 13.78
C TYR A 152 -23.14 -3.99 14.55
N PRO A 153 -24.37 -4.27 15.02
CA PRO A 153 -24.65 -5.41 15.88
C PRO A 153 -24.94 -6.70 15.10
N ALA A 154 -24.12 -7.05 14.13
CA ALA A 154 -24.26 -8.33 13.43
C ALA A 154 -23.44 -9.39 14.19
N ALA A 155 -24.12 -10.26 14.94
CA ALA A 155 -23.48 -11.26 15.79
C ALA A 155 -22.62 -12.27 15.00
N ASP A 156 -23.03 -12.60 13.77
CA ASP A 156 -22.42 -13.70 13.01
C ASP A 156 -21.12 -13.32 12.27
N THR A 157 -20.86 -12.01 12.10
CA THR A 157 -19.67 -11.53 11.37
C THR A 157 -18.56 -11.05 12.30
N VAL A 158 -18.74 -11.15 13.61
CA VAL A 158 -17.82 -10.63 14.61
C VAL A 158 -16.53 -11.46 14.65
N ALA A 159 -15.39 -10.80 14.67
CA ALA A 159 -14.10 -11.43 14.87
C ALA A 159 -13.84 -11.76 16.35
N GLU A 160 -12.69 -12.36 16.62
CA GLU A 160 -12.21 -12.61 17.98
C GLU A 160 -12.27 -11.33 18.83
N LYS A 161 -12.55 -11.43 20.11
CA LYS A 161 -12.68 -10.32 21.06
C LYS A 161 -13.74 -9.29 20.71
N GLY A 162 -14.73 -9.64 19.86
CA GLY A 162 -15.85 -8.78 19.52
C GLY A 162 -15.50 -7.61 18.60
N TYR A 163 -14.43 -7.72 17.82
CA TYR A 163 -14.15 -6.74 16.77
C TYR A 163 -15.09 -6.93 15.57
N ASN A 164 -15.65 -5.82 15.08
CA ASN A 164 -16.55 -5.79 13.93
C ASN A 164 -16.26 -4.52 13.13
N HIS A 165 -15.20 -4.56 12.33
CA HIS A 165 -14.63 -3.42 11.65
C HIS A 165 -15.46 -2.98 10.45
N ARG A 166 -15.37 -1.67 10.16
CA ARG A 166 -15.67 -1.06 8.87
C ARG A 166 -14.50 -0.19 8.46
N ILE A 167 -14.45 0.17 7.17
CA ILE A 167 -13.41 1.08 6.67
C ILE A 167 -13.90 2.51 6.77
N TYR A 168 -13.11 3.36 7.40
CA TYR A 168 -13.33 4.80 7.58
C TYR A 168 -12.26 5.58 6.84
N TYR A 169 -12.51 6.86 6.56
CA TYR A 169 -11.56 7.73 5.88
C TYR A 169 -11.66 9.18 6.34
N THR A 170 -10.62 9.92 6.02
CA THR A 170 -10.54 11.38 6.00
C THR A 170 -9.81 11.85 4.76
N LEU A 171 -10.05 13.10 4.34
CA LEU A 171 -9.36 13.73 3.23
C LEU A 171 -8.42 14.82 3.73
N THR A 172 -7.30 14.98 3.06
CA THR A 172 -6.34 16.06 3.31
C THR A 172 -5.65 16.49 2.01
N LYS A 173 -5.17 17.71 1.97
CA LYS A 173 -4.33 18.23 0.88
C LYS A 173 -2.87 18.38 1.29
N ASP A 174 -2.59 18.44 2.58
CA ASP A 174 -1.32 18.91 3.13
C ASP A 174 -0.86 18.16 4.39
N PHE A 175 -1.61 17.11 4.81
CA PHE A 175 -1.39 16.35 6.05
C PHE A 175 -1.36 17.21 7.32
N LYS A 176 -1.97 18.41 7.26
CA LYS A 176 -2.13 19.34 8.40
C LYS A 176 -3.59 19.57 8.73
N LYS A 177 -4.44 19.67 7.71
CA LYS A 177 -5.88 19.83 7.85
C LYS A 177 -6.58 18.61 7.29
N PHE A 178 -7.50 18.07 8.07
CA PHE A 178 -8.25 16.86 7.75
C PHE A 178 -9.75 17.16 7.75
N THR A 179 -10.50 16.52 6.87
CA THR A 179 -11.95 16.51 6.96
C THR A 179 -12.40 15.69 8.17
N ALA A 180 -13.66 15.85 8.58
CA ALA A 180 -14.24 14.93 9.56
C ALA A 180 -14.16 13.48 9.05
N THR A 181 -13.94 12.54 9.98
CA THR A 181 -13.97 11.11 9.70
C THR A 181 -15.33 10.68 9.15
N GLN A 182 -15.31 9.90 8.08
CA GLN A 182 -16.50 9.37 7.42
C GLN A 182 -16.36 7.87 7.20
N LEU A 183 -17.50 7.19 7.08
CA LEU A 183 -17.57 5.79 6.67
C LEU A 183 -17.25 5.69 5.17
N LEU A 184 -16.24 4.90 4.80
CA LEU A 184 -15.88 4.63 3.42
C LEU A 184 -16.60 3.40 2.87
N TYR A 185 -16.58 2.31 3.65
CA TYR A 185 -17.10 1.03 3.18
C TYR A 185 -17.70 0.20 4.32
N ASP A 186 -18.96 -0.19 4.13
CA ASP A 186 -19.69 -1.16 4.93
C ASP A 186 -20.25 -2.24 4.00
N PRO A 187 -19.61 -3.42 3.93
CA PRO A 187 -20.14 -4.53 3.14
C PRO A 187 -21.25 -5.33 3.86
N GLY A 188 -21.67 -4.92 5.05
CA GLY A 188 -22.59 -5.68 5.90
C GLY A 188 -21.91 -6.77 6.74
N PHE A 189 -20.58 -6.89 6.68
CA PHE A 189 -19.78 -7.84 7.45
C PHE A 189 -18.47 -7.20 7.92
N ASN A 190 -17.68 -7.94 8.68
CA ASN A 190 -16.41 -7.46 9.26
C ASN A 190 -15.33 -7.34 8.20
N ALA A 191 -14.99 -6.11 7.81
CA ALA A 191 -13.99 -5.78 6.77
C ALA A 191 -12.81 -5.00 7.34
N ILE A 192 -11.58 -5.42 6.99
CA ILE A 192 -10.33 -4.85 7.48
C ILE A 192 -9.27 -4.85 6.36
N ASP A 193 -8.16 -4.18 6.56
CA ASP A 193 -6.96 -4.21 5.70
C ASP A 193 -7.29 -3.84 4.24
N ALA A 194 -7.91 -2.69 4.04
CA ALA A 194 -8.20 -2.22 2.68
C ALA A 194 -6.96 -1.58 2.06
N THR A 195 -6.67 -1.90 0.79
CA THR A 195 -5.75 -1.17 -0.08
C THR A 195 -6.48 -0.71 -1.34
N ILE A 196 -6.28 0.55 -1.76
CA ILE A 196 -7.02 1.16 -2.86
C ILE A 196 -6.05 1.73 -3.88
N LEU A 197 -6.25 1.38 -5.16
CA LEU A 197 -5.43 1.85 -6.26
C LEU A 197 -6.28 2.43 -7.40
N PRO A 198 -5.74 3.39 -8.18
CA PRO A 198 -6.35 3.78 -9.45
C PRO A 198 -6.40 2.59 -10.43
N TYR A 199 -7.52 2.46 -11.13
CA TYR A 199 -7.76 1.47 -12.17
C TYR A 199 -8.48 2.10 -13.36
N GLY A 200 -7.73 2.57 -14.33
CA GLY A 200 -8.26 3.35 -15.45
C GLY A 200 -8.92 4.65 -14.95
N LYS A 201 -10.24 4.77 -15.17
CA LYS A 201 -11.04 5.89 -14.66
C LYS A 201 -11.74 5.59 -13.34
N ARG A 202 -11.54 4.41 -12.79
CA ARG A 202 -12.13 3.90 -11.55
C ARG A 202 -11.06 3.71 -10.47
N PHE A 203 -11.49 3.22 -9.31
CA PHE A 203 -10.64 2.73 -8.24
C PHE A 203 -10.97 1.28 -7.95
N VAL A 204 -9.93 0.50 -7.64
CA VAL A 204 -10.04 -0.87 -7.16
C VAL A 204 -9.61 -0.91 -5.70
N MET A 205 -10.38 -1.60 -4.88
CA MET A 205 -10.09 -1.86 -3.47
C MET A 205 -9.94 -3.36 -3.26
N PHE A 206 -8.84 -3.77 -2.67
CA PHE A 206 -8.67 -5.10 -2.10
C PHE A 206 -8.83 -4.98 -0.60
N PHE A 207 -9.51 -5.90 0.02
CA PHE A 207 -9.76 -5.87 1.46
C PHE A 207 -9.96 -7.27 2.02
N LYS A 208 -9.71 -7.44 3.31
CA LYS A 208 -9.93 -8.71 4.00
C LYS A 208 -11.36 -8.79 4.53
N ASP A 209 -12.04 -9.91 4.27
CA ASP A 209 -13.20 -10.33 5.01
C ASP A 209 -12.72 -11.00 6.30
N GLU A 210 -12.93 -10.34 7.44
CA GLU A 210 -12.47 -10.78 8.75
C GLU A 210 -13.50 -11.66 9.48
N THR A 211 -14.62 -12.03 8.82
CA THR A 211 -15.70 -12.84 9.39
C THR A 211 -15.16 -14.16 9.94
N LEU A 212 -15.57 -14.49 11.16
CA LEU A 212 -15.12 -15.70 11.85
C LEU A 212 -16.15 -16.85 11.75
N LYS A 213 -17.45 -16.53 11.62
CA LYS A 213 -18.53 -17.55 11.56
C LYS A 213 -19.56 -17.18 10.49
N PRO A 214 -19.66 -17.93 9.37
CA PRO A 214 -18.69 -18.94 8.94
C PRO A 214 -17.33 -18.30 8.63
N VAL A 215 -16.24 -19.03 8.82
CA VAL A 215 -14.89 -18.51 8.58
C VAL A 215 -14.75 -18.07 7.13
N GLN A 216 -14.33 -16.81 6.94
CA GLN A 216 -13.94 -16.24 5.65
C GLN A 216 -12.41 -16.02 5.62
N LYS A 217 -11.90 -15.05 6.31
CA LYS A 217 -10.44 -14.77 6.43
C LYS A 217 -9.72 -14.74 5.08
N ASN A 218 -10.37 -14.20 4.06
CA ASN A 218 -9.91 -14.17 2.68
C ASN A 218 -9.89 -12.74 2.11
N ILE A 219 -9.23 -12.54 0.98
CA ILE A 219 -9.18 -11.24 0.31
C ILE A 219 -10.29 -11.17 -0.73
N LYS A 220 -11.00 -10.05 -0.73
CA LYS A 220 -12.06 -9.69 -1.66
C LYS A 220 -11.66 -8.46 -2.47
N ILE A 221 -12.43 -8.19 -3.54
CA ILE A 221 -12.21 -7.06 -4.44
C ILE A 221 -13.51 -6.24 -4.59
N ALA A 222 -13.36 -4.92 -4.63
CA ALA A 222 -14.47 -4.00 -4.87
C ALA A 222 -14.01 -2.85 -5.77
N PHE A 223 -14.95 -2.23 -6.47
CA PHE A 223 -14.68 -1.14 -7.40
C PHE A 223 -15.56 0.07 -7.11
N ALA A 224 -15.04 1.27 -7.41
CA ALA A 224 -15.79 2.51 -7.34
C ALA A 224 -15.36 3.47 -8.46
N ASP A 225 -16.25 4.37 -8.87
CA ASP A 225 -15.95 5.41 -9.87
C ASP A 225 -15.29 6.64 -9.24
N GLN A 226 -15.37 6.77 -7.91
CA GLN A 226 -14.72 7.83 -7.13
C GLN A 226 -13.92 7.21 -5.99
N LEU A 227 -12.84 7.88 -5.58
CA LEU A 227 -11.98 7.41 -4.48
C LEU A 227 -12.76 7.23 -3.17
N THR A 228 -13.72 8.09 -2.91
CA THR A 228 -14.60 8.04 -1.72
C THR A 228 -15.82 7.11 -1.89
N GLY A 229 -15.85 6.30 -2.93
CA GLY A 229 -16.91 5.33 -3.17
C GLY A 229 -18.14 5.90 -3.91
N PRO A 230 -19.31 5.19 -3.87
CA PRO A 230 -19.49 3.93 -3.17
C PRO A 230 -18.76 2.75 -3.83
N TYR A 231 -18.10 1.92 -3.02
CA TYR A 231 -17.46 0.69 -3.47
C TYR A 231 -18.48 -0.44 -3.60
N LYS A 232 -18.40 -1.21 -4.68
CA LYS A 232 -19.23 -2.39 -4.94
C LYS A 232 -18.33 -3.61 -5.07
N GLN A 233 -18.56 -4.62 -4.23
CA GLN A 233 -17.84 -5.88 -4.31
C GLN A 233 -18.19 -6.61 -5.61
N GLU A 234 -17.18 -7.20 -6.25
CA GLU A 234 -17.32 -8.09 -7.40
C GLU A 234 -16.78 -9.50 -7.05
N GLY A 235 -17.55 -10.53 -7.38
CA GLY A 235 -17.18 -11.91 -7.06
C GLY A 235 -17.27 -12.27 -5.56
N THR A 236 -16.73 -13.44 -5.21
CA THR A 236 -16.74 -13.96 -3.84
C THR A 236 -15.46 -13.58 -3.09
N HIS A 237 -14.36 -14.23 -3.40
CA HIS A 237 -13.01 -13.95 -2.89
C HIS A 237 -11.97 -14.32 -3.96
N ILE A 238 -10.75 -13.81 -3.81
CA ILE A 238 -9.68 -14.00 -4.80
C ILE A 238 -8.51 -14.83 -4.26
N THR A 239 -8.44 -15.07 -2.96
CA THR A 239 -7.45 -15.97 -2.33
C THR A 239 -8.00 -17.38 -2.16
N GLY A 240 -7.12 -18.36 -1.98
CA GLY A 240 -7.49 -19.77 -1.78
C GLY A 240 -7.99 -20.09 -0.36
N ASP A 241 -8.10 -21.38 -0.04
CA ASP A 241 -8.60 -21.88 1.25
C ASP A 241 -7.56 -21.80 2.37
N TYR A 242 -7.04 -20.60 2.57
CA TYR A 242 -6.11 -20.24 3.65
C TYR A 242 -6.42 -18.86 4.18
N TRP A 243 -6.04 -18.62 5.42
CA TRP A 243 -6.22 -17.30 6.03
C TRP A 243 -5.21 -16.30 5.46
N ALA A 244 -5.73 -15.23 4.88
CA ALA A 244 -4.97 -14.15 4.26
C ALA A 244 -5.34 -12.80 4.86
N GLU A 245 -4.35 -11.91 5.03
CA GLU A 245 -4.54 -10.55 5.50
C GLU A 245 -3.55 -9.59 4.82
N GLY A 246 -3.72 -8.29 5.05
CA GLY A 246 -2.78 -7.27 4.62
C GLY A 246 -2.53 -7.27 3.11
N PRO A 247 -3.58 -7.21 2.26
CA PRO A 247 -3.37 -7.14 0.82
C PRO A 247 -2.66 -5.84 0.45
N THR A 248 -1.65 -5.94 -0.40
CA THR A 248 -1.06 -4.79 -1.08
C THR A 248 -0.85 -5.13 -2.54
N ALA A 249 -1.14 -4.18 -3.43
CA ALA A 249 -1.13 -4.45 -4.86
C ALA A 249 -0.39 -3.39 -5.66
N MET A 250 0.16 -3.79 -6.79
CA MET A 250 0.70 -2.87 -7.80
C MET A 250 0.64 -3.47 -9.19
N GLN A 251 0.70 -2.60 -10.19
CA GLN A 251 0.86 -3.02 -11.58
C GLN A 251 2.34 -2.98 -11.99
N ILE A 252 2.85 -4.10 -12.46
CA ILE A 252 4.21 -4.26 -13.02
C ILE A 252 4.07 -4.69 -14.48
N GLY A 253 4.43 -3.81 -15.40
CA GLY A 253 4.15 -4.03 -16.81
C GLY A 253 2.63 -4.13 -17.06
N SER A 254 2.19 -5.22 -17.69
CA SER A 254 0.76 -5.49 -17.94
C SER A 254 0.08 -6.30 -16.83
N LYS A 255 0.80 -6.73 -15.81
CA LYS A 255 0.28 -7.61 -14.75
C LYS A 255 0.06 -6.85 -13.45
N TRP A 256 -1.04 -7.14 -12.80
CA TRP A 256 -1.27 -6.85 -11.39
C TRP A 256 -0.62 -7.90 -10.54
N PHE A 257 0.07 -7.48 -9.50
CA PHE A 257 0.58 -8.29 -8.41
C PHE A 257 -0.22 -7.93 -7.16
N LEU A 258 -0.71 -8.93 -6.46
CA LEU A 258 -1.36 -8.80 -5.16
C LEU A 258 -0.59 -9.65 -4.17
N TYR A 259 0.05 -9.01 -3.21
CA TYR A 259 0.76 -9.67 -2.11
C TYR A 259 -0.11 -9.66 -0.86
N PHE A 260 0.02 -10.67 -0.01
CA PHE A 260 -0.73 -10.79 1.24
C PHE A 260 -0.03 -11.72 2.23
N ASP A 261 -0.30 -11.54 3.53
CA ASP A 261 0.26 -12.37 4.60
C ASP A 261 -0.63 -13.60 4.83
N LYS A 262 -0.10 -14.80 4.56
CA LYS A 262 -0.69 -16.08 4.96
C LYS A 262 -0.32 -16.35 6.43
N TYR A 263 -0.80 -15.49 7.33
CA TYR A 263 -0.30 -15.36 8.69
C TYR A 263 -0.38 -16.62 9.56
N ARG A 264 -1.32 -17.52 9.29
CA ARG A 264 -1.38 -18.85 9.96
C ARG A 264 -0.27 -19.79 9.48
N ASN A 265 0.23 -19.59 8.27
CA ASN A 265 1.27 -20.40 7.66
C ASN A 265 2.66 -19.78 7.82
N HIS A 266 2.77 -18.59 8.44
CA HIS A 266 4.01 -17.83 8.56
C HIS A 266 4.72 -17.61 7.21
N LYS A 267 3.95 -17.39 6.14
CA LYS A 267 4.40 -17.19 4.77
C LYS A 267 3.67 -16.03 4.13
N TYR A 268 4.32 -15.37 3.21
CA TYR A 268 3.66 -14.44 2.30
C TYR A 268 3.14 -15.18 1.07
N GLY A 269 2.02 -14.70 0.54
CA GLY A 269 1.45 -15.16 -0.72
C GLY A 269 1.47 -14.05 -1.77
N ALA A 270 1.39 -14.45 -3.03
CA ALA A 270 1.19 -13.53 -4.12
C ALA A 270 0.33 -14.14 -5.22
N LEU A 271 -0.55 -13.33 -5.76
CA LEU A 271 -1.35 -13.64 -6.95
C LEU A 271 -1.02 -12.65 -8.05
N THR A 272 -1.17 -13.07 -9.30
CA THR A 272 -1.06 -12.18 -10.46
C THR A 272 -2.31 -12.25 -11.31
N SER A 273 -2.65 -11.11 -11.95
CA SER A 273 -3.78 -11.00 -12.87
C SER A 273 -3.47 -9.99 -13.97
N THR A 274 -4.09 -10.16 -15.14
CA THR A 274 -4.08 -9.15 -16.22
C THR A 274 -5.42 -8.41 -16.35
N ASP A 275 -6.48 -8.91 -15.72
CA ASP A 275 -7.85 -8.45 -15.89
C ASP A 275 -8.59 -8.18 -14.57
N LEU A 276 -7.94 -8.42 -13.41
CA LEU A 276 -8.49 -8.36 -12.04
C LEU A 276 -9.67 -9.34 -11.80
N LYS A 277 -9.89 -10.29 -12.71
CA LYS A 277 -10.94 -11.32 -12.62
C LYS A 277 -10.36 -12.70 -12.42
N THR A 278 -9.34 -13.02 -13.22
CA THR A 278 -8.64 -14.30 -13.19
C THR A 278 -7.30 -14.12 -12.50
N TRP A 279 -7.05 -14.91 -11.47
CA TRP A 279 -5.84 -14.82 -10.64
C TRP A 279 -5.03 -16.11 -10.72
N ALA A 280 -3.73 -15.98 -10.93
CA ALA A 280 -2.77 -17.07 -10.88
C ALA A 280 -1.95 -16.98 -9.60
N ASP A 281 -1.86 -18.06 -8.84
CA ASP A 281 -1.00 -18.14 -7.65
C ASP A 281 0.47 -18.25 -8.07
N VAL A 282 1.28 -17.28 -7.64
CA VAL A 282 2.72 -17.22 -7.85
C VAL A 282 3.49 -17.20 -6.53
N SER A 283 2.84 -17.60 -5.44
CA SER A 283 3.41 -17.57 -4.09
C SER A 283 4.76 -18.28 -3.99
N ASP A 284 4.92 -19.42 -4.67
CA ASP A 284 6.17 -20.20 -4.65
C ASP A 284 7.32 -19.56 -5.47
N GLN A 285 7.01 -18.53 -6.27
CA GLN A 285 8.00 -17.79 -7.06
C GLN A 285 8.49 -16.54 -6.33
N VAL A 286 7.75 -16.10 -5.30
CA VAL A 286 8.06 -14.88 -4.56
C VAL A 286 9.05 -15.17 -3.45
N GLN A 287 10.15 -14.42 -3.46
CA GLN A 287 11.17 -14.44 -2.41
C GLN A 287 11.13 -13.10 -1.67
N LEU A 288 10.81 -13.13 -0.40
CA LEU A 288 10.69 -11.97 0.47
C LEU A 288 11.64 -12.10 1.67
N PRO A 289 12.04 -10.99 2.30
CA PRO A 289 12.80 -11.01 3.55
C PRO A 289 12.10 -11.84 4.64
N SER A 290 12.89 -12.51 5.47
CA SER A 290 12.35 -13.31 6.58
C SER A 290 11.65 -12.45 7.62
N GLY A 291 10.50 -12.91 8.11
CA GLY A 291 9.73 -12.24 9.15
C GLY A 291 8.95 -11.00 8.69
N ILE A 292 8.87 -10.76 7.39
CA ILE A 292 8.04 -9.70 6.81
C ILE A 292 6.57 -9.89 7.21
N ARG A 293 5.93 -8.79 7.56
CA ARG A 293 4.49 -8.72 7.87
C ARG A 293 3.86 -7.61 7.03
N HIS A 294 2.54 -7.52 7.09
CA HIS A 294 1.70 -6.56 6.38
C HIS A 294 2.39 -5.20 6.18
N GLY A 295 2.36 -4.70 4.96
CA GLY A 295 2.92 -3.42 4.53
C GLY A 295 2.49 -3.10 3.10
N THR A 296 3.13 -2.12 2.47
CA THR A 296 2.67 -1.60 1.17
C THR A 296 3.79 -1.58 0.14
N VAL A 297 3.46 -1.96 -1.09
CA VAL A 297 4.36 -1.85 -2.24
C VAL A 297 4.16 -0.53 -2.97
N PHE A 298 5.26 0.11 -3.38
CA PHE A 298 5.24 1.37 -4.12
C PHE A 298 6.43 1.49 -5.06
N LYS A 299 6.38 2.47 -5.97
CA LYS A 299 7.43 2.69 -6.98
C LYS A 299 8.36 3.81 -6.57
N VAL A 300 9.64 3.64 -6.92
CA VAL A 300 10.65 4.71 -6.88
C VAL A 300 11.42 4.75 -8.20
N THR A 301 12.05 5.89 -8.48
CA THR A 301 12.98 6.00 -9.61
C THR A 301 14.29 5.28 -9.30
N ALA A 302 15.04 4.89 -10.34
CA ALA A 302 16.37 4.31 -10.17
C ALA A 302 17.31 5.24 -9.38
N ALA A 303 17.21 6.56 -9.58
CA ALA A 303 18.02 7.55 -8.87
C ALA A 303 17.71 7.62 -7.36
N GLU A 304 16.43 7.50 -6.98
CA GLU A 304 16.00 7.42 -5.56
C GLU A 304 16.50 6.12 -4.92
N TYR A 305 16.41 5.03 -5.65
CA TYR A 305 16.88 3.73 -5.18
C TYR A 305 18.41 3.71 -4.95
N GLU A 306 19.19 4.27 -5.87
CA GLU A 306 20.66 4.35 -5.69
C GLU A 306 21.05 5.20 -4.47
N LYS A 307 20.33 6.30 -4.21
CA LYS A 307 20.52 7.10 -2.97
C LYS A 307 20.17 6.31 -1.72
N LEU A 308 19.05 5.56 -1.77
CA LEU A 308 18.60 4.74 -0.65
C LEU A 308 19.58 3.61 -0.32
N LYS A 309 20.17 2.95 -1.34
CA LYS A 309 21.21 1.92 -1.15
C LYS A 309 22.51 2.48 -0.54
N ALA A 310 22.86 3.72 -0.87
CA ALA A 310 24.05 4.37 -0.33
C ALA A 310 23.88 4.79 1.15
N ALA A 311 22.68 4.86 1.66
CA ALA A 311 22.39 5.15 3.06
C ALA A 311 22.79 3.94 3.93
N LYS A 312 23.71 4.19 4.86
CA LYS A 312 24.24 3.20 5.81
C LYS A 312 23.37 3.10 7.07
#